data_e4186b01a44c507a2613e16b3c325d46
#
_entry.id   e4186b01a44c507a2613e16b3c325d46
#
_cell.length_a   1.000
_cell.length_b   1.000
_cell.length_c   1.000
_cell.angle_alpha   90.00
_cell.angle_beta   90.00
_cell.angle_gamma   90.00
#
_symmetry.space_group_name_H-M   'P 1'
#
loop_
_entity.id
_entity.type
_entity.pdbx_description
1 polymer ?
#
loop_
_entity_poly.entity_id
_entity_poly.type
_entity_poly.pdbx_seq_one_letter_code
_entity_poly.pdbx_strand_id
1 'polypeptide(L)'
;STLMRSSAASDVYKRQKRYMASSEFDKVWTSCESLLAKYHKDNPLHGGMKVAELRQKLFKGADRARADAILSCLAREGKIKSVADRYALADFEVRLTKKQNALKTKLLQIYHKMGLEVENLDDVYVQFERNELADCKQVLESLVSGGELVMLTPQLCIERRIYEDIWEKTKQHFAEHGELTLAEFRDMLGTSRKYALAVLEYYDKNKILKKDGDVRHPGPEF
;
A
#
# COMPACT_ATOMS: atom_id res chain seq x y z
N SER A 1 -8.79 -12.96 -24.03
CA SER A 1 -8.94 -11.59 -23.50
C SER A 1 -7.66 -11.07 -22.81
N THR A 2 -6.80 -11.94 -22.28
CA THR A 2 -5.54 -11.59 -21.62
C THR A 2 -4.47 -11.08 -22.60
N LEU A 3 -4.44 -11.54 -23.82
CA LEU A 3 -3.53 -11.13 -24.90
C LEU A 3 -3.79 -9.69 -25.39
N MET A 4 -5.04 -9.22 -25.40
CA MET A 4 -5.40 -7.85 -25.81
C MET A 4 -4.98 -6.80 -24.76
N ARG A 5 -5.03 -7.11 -23.46
CA ARG A 5 -4.57 -6.19 -22.40
C ARG A 5 -3.05 -6.03 -22.39
N SER A 6 -2.31 -7.08 -22.71
CA SER A 6 -0.85 -7.03 -22.85
C SER A 6 -0.41 -6.17 -24.05
N SER A 7 -1.13 -6.24 -25.18
CA SER A 7 -0.87 -5.44 -26.38
C SER A 7 -1.13 -3.95 -26.12
N ALA A 8 -2.27 -3.58 -25.53
CA ALA A 8 -2.60 -2.19 -25.23
C ALA A 8 -1.59 -1.54 -24.24
N ALA A 9 -1.16 -2.27 -23.22
CA ALA A 9 -0.14 -1.82 -22.28
C ALA A 9 1.24 -1.65 -22.96
N SER A 10 1.59 -2.53 -23.90
CA SER A 10 2.81 -2.44 -24.72
C SER A 10 2.76 -1.25 -25.67
N ASP A 11 1.61 -0.95 -26.25
CA ASP A 11 1.44 0.19 -27.19
C ASP A 11 1.44 1.54 -26.47
N VAL A 12 0.86 1.61 -25.25
CA VAL A 12 0.98 2.79 -24.38
C VAL A 12 2.44 3.02 -23.99
N TYR A 13 3.19 1.97 -23.66
CA TYR A 13 4.62 2.02 -23.36
C TYR A 13 5.46 2.54 -24.55
N LYS A 14 5.21 2.01 -25.75
CA LYS A 14 5.90 2.46 -26.98
C LYS A 14 5.57 3.91 -27.34
N ARG A 15 4.32 4.35 -27.11
CA ARG A 15 3.91 5.76 -27.28
C ARG A 15 4.63 6.68 -26.29
N GLN A 16 4.73 6.30 -25.02
CA GLN A 16 5.35 7.13 -23.97
C GLN A 16 6.87 7.25 -24.16
N LYS A 17 7.54 6.18 -24.59
CA LYS A 17 8.97 6.24 -24.97
C LYS A 17 9.22 7.13 -26.20
N ARG A 18 8.22 7.32 -27.08
CA ARG A 18 8.28 8.26 -28.23
C ARG A 18 8.06 9.72 -27.82
N TYR A 19 7.38 10.00 -26.71
CA TYR A 19 7.03 11.36 -26.29
C TYR A 19 7.99 11.97 -25.26
N MET A 20 8.88 11.18 -24.69
CA MET A 20 9.93 11.67 -23.80
C MET A 20 11.28 11.44 -24.47
N ALA A 21 12.03 12.52 -24.71
CA ALA A 21 13.39 12.37 -25.18
C ALA A 21 14.19 11.51 -24.20
N SER A 22 15.04 10.62 -24.71
CA SER A 22 15.86 9.70 -23.87
C SER A 22 16.59 10.47 -22.75
N SER A 23 17.07 11.66 -23.05
CA SER A 23 17.75 12.54 -22.10
C SER A 23 16.86 13.03 -20.95
N GLU A 24 15.55 13.22 -21.16
CA GLU A 24 14.61 13.60 -20.10
C GLU A 24 14.30 12.42 -19.19
N PHE A 25 14.13 11.23 -19.76
CA PHE A 25 13.92 10.02 -18.99
C PHE A 25 15.12 9.70 -18.11
N ASP A 26 16.34 9.85 -18.63
CA ASP A 26 17.57 9.64 -17.87
C ASP A 26 17.72 10.65 -16.72
N LYS A 27 17.33 11.92 -16.93
CA LYS A 27 17.30 12.92 -15.85
C LYS A 27 16.31 12.57 -14.75
N VAL A 28 15.11 12.12 -15.12
CA VAL A 28 14.10 11.67 -14.16
C VAL A 28 14.61 10.46 -13.38
N TRP A 29 15.24 9.50 -14.08
CA TRP A 29 15.84 8.35 -13.41
C TRP A 29 16.92 8.77 -12.40
N THR A 30 17.88 9.60 -12.80
CA THR A 30 18.93 10.08 -11.90
C THR A 30 18.37 10.77 -10.65
N SER A 31 17.32 11.58 -10.81
CA SER A 31 16.64 12.23 -9.69
C SER A 31 15.89 11.23 -8.81
N CYS A 32 15.22 10.25 -9.40
CA CYS A 32 14.51 9.20 -8.70
C CYS A 32 15.46 8.31 -7.89
N GLU A 33 16.55 7.86 -8.51
CA GLU A 33 17.60 7.05 -7.88
C GLU A 33 18.19 7.76 -6.66
N SER A 34 18.61 9.02 -6.82
CA SER A 34 19.19 9.82 -5.73
C SER A 34 18.21 10.02 -4.59
N LEU A 35 16.93 10.29 -4.91
CA LEU A 35 15.88 10.49 -3.93
C LEU A 35 15.57 9.20 -3.14
N LEU A 36 15.44 8.07 -3.83
CA LEU A 36 15.18 6.78 -3.20
C LEU A 36 16.39 6.28 -2.40
N ALA A 37 17.62 6.46 -2.91
CA ALA A 37 18.84 6.09 -2.19
C ALA A 37 18.96 6.86 -0.86
N LYS A 38 18.69 8.18 -0.89
CA LYS A 38 18.65 8.98 0.33
C LYS A 38 17.55 8.51 1.28
N TYR A 39 16.35 8.25 0.75
CA TYR A 39 15.23 7.76 1.56
C TYR A 39 15.56 6.44 2.25
N HIS A 40 16.15 5.48 1.55
CA HIS A 40 16.56 4.19 2.11
C HIS A 40 17.63 4.31 3.18
N LYS A 41 18.56 5.25 2.99
CA LYS A 41 19.58 5.55 4.02
C LYS A 41 18.96 6.12 5.29
N ASP A 42 18.00 7.04 5.14
CA ASP A 42 17.34 7.70 6.26
C ASP A 42 16.28 6.80 6.93
N ASN A 43 15.72 5.83 6.18
CA ASN A 43 14.65 4.92 6.62
C ASN A 43 14.95 3.45 6.24
N PRO A 44 15.98 2.83 6.84
CA PRO A 44 16.48 1.52 6.40
C PRO A 44 15.49 0.36 6.61
N LEU A 45 14.50 0.55 7.50
CA LEU A 45 13.47 -0.46 7.77
C LEU A 45 12.15 -0.22 7.02
N HIS A 46 12.04 0.84 6.23
CA HIS A 46 10.87 1.09 5.38
C HIS A 46 11.03 0.42 4.02
N GLY A 47 10.02 -0.32 3.57
CA GLY A 47 10.03 -1.04 2.29
C GLY A 47 10.14 -0.16 1.05
N GLY A 48 9.94 1.16 1.18
CA GLY A 48 10.03 2.14 0.10
C GLY A 48 9.36 3.46 0.46
N MET A 49 9.47 4.44 -0.45
CA MET A 49 8.78 5.74 -0.35
C MET A 49 7.36 5.62 -0.90
N LYS A 50 6.39 6.26 -0.24
CA LYS A 50 4.99 6.30 -0.73
C LYS A 50 4.92 6.88 -2.13
N VAL A 51 4.12 6.27 -3.01
CA VAL A 51 3.96 6.70 -4.40
C VAL A 51 3.53 8.16 -4.49
N ALA A 52 2.61 8.61 -3.63
CA ALA A 52 2.15 10.00 -3.60
C ALA A 52 3.30 10.98 -3.26
N GLU A 53 4.14 10.64 -2.29
CA GLU A 53 5.30 11.45 -1.90
C GLU A 53 6.36 11.48 -3.01
N LEU A 54 6.66 10.33 -3.60
CA LEU A 54 7.61 10.21 -4.71
C LEU A 54 7.17 11.07 -5.90
N ARG A 55 5.89 11.02 -6.28
CA ARG A 55 5.31 11.88 -7.32
C ARG A 55 5.47 13.36 -7.00
N GLN A 56 5.12 13.77 -5.80
CA GLN A 56 5.21 15.17 -5.40
C GLN A 56 6.64 15.71 -5.46
N LYS A 57 7.62 14.88 -5.12
CA LYS A 57 9.05 15.28 -5.12
C LYS A 57 9.66 15.29 -6.51
N LEU A 58 9.34 14.32 -7.36
CA LEU A 58 9.93 14.19 -8.70
C LEU A 58 9.21 15.01 -9.77
N PHE A 59 7.88 15.15 -9.67
CA PHE A 59 7.03 15.68 -10.74
C PHE A 59 6.21 16.87 -10.27
N LYS A 60 6.88 17.92 -9.77
CA LYS A 60 6.21 19.13 -9.28
C LYS A 60 5.34 19.74 -10.38
N GLY A 61 4.02 19.77 -10.17
CA GLY A 61 3.06 20.36 -11.10
C GLY A 61 2.76 19.55 -12.36
N ALA A 62 3.29 18.34 -12.49
CA ALA A 62 2.95 17.46 -13.60
C ALA A 62 1.60 16.76 -13.39
N ASP A 63 0.96 16.40 -14.50
CA ASP A 63 -0.24 15.55 -14.49
C ASP A 63 0.06 14.20 -13.82
N ARG A 64 -0.87 13.75 -12.98
CA ARG A 64 -0.76 12.50 -12.22
C ARG A 64 -0.60 11.29 -13.12
N ALA A 65 -1.40 11.19 -14.19
CA ALA A 65 -1.35 10.05 -15.11
C ALA A 65 0.01 9.95 -15.80
N ARG A 66 0.61 11.10 -16.16
CA ARG A 66 1.97 11.14 -16.74
C ARG A 66 3.03 10.70 -15.73
N ALA A 67 2.95 11.18 -14.50
CA ALA A 67 3.87 10.78 -13.43
C ALA A 67 3.80 9.27 -13.14
N ASP A 68 2.61 8.72 -13.00
CA ASP A 68 2.37 7.29 -12.76
C ASP A 68 2.87 6.43 -13.94
N ALA A 69 2.71 6.91 -15.17
CA ALA A 69 3.20 6.23 -16.36
C ALA A 69 4.74 6.14 -16.39
N ILE A 70 5.44 7.20 -15.98
CA ILE A 70 6.91 7.23 -15.92
C ILE A 70 7.41 6.29 -14.80
N LEU A 71 6.80 6.31 -13.61
CA LEU A 71 7.15 5.40 -12.52
C LEU A 71 6.92 3.94 -12.91
N SER A 72 5.81 3.65 -13.59
CA SER A 72 5.53 2.31 -14.14
C SER A 72 6.56 1.88 -15.17
N CYS A 73 7.07 2.81 -15.98
CA CYS A 73 8.14 2.54 -16.95
C CYS A 73 9.45 2.19 -16.22
N LEU A 74 9.85 2.96 -15.19
CA LEU A 74 11.03 2.67 -14.37
C LEU A 74 10.94 1.29 -13.70
N ALA A 75 9.76 0.92 -13.24
CA ALA A 75 9.52 -0.39 -12.64
C ALA A 75 9.65 -1.54 -13.67
N ARG A 76 9.12 -1.37 -14.89
CA ARG A 76 9.28 -2.34 -15.99
C ARG A 76 10.71 -2.50 -16.44
N GLU A 77 11.50 -1.44 -16.39
CA GLU A 77 12.93 -1.49 -16.69
C GLU A 77 13.77 -2.08 -15.54
N GLY A 78 13.12 -2.51 -14.45
CA GLY A 78 13.81 -3.11 -13.31
C GLY A 78 14.67 -2.14 -12.50
N LYS A 79 14.43 -0.83 -12.63
CA LYS A 79 15.16 0.22 -11.90
C LYS A 79 14.59 0.44 -10.50
N ILE A 80 13.29 0.35 -10.37
CA ILE A 80 12.53 0.41 -9.11
C ILE A 80 11.59 -0.78 -9.01
N LYS A 81 11.17 -1.10 -7.78
CA LYS A 81 10.15 -2.13 -7.53
C LYS A 81 9.00 -1.57 -6.72
N SER A 82 7.80 -2.05 -7.01
CA SER A 82 6.60 -1.73 -6.24
C SER A 82 6.53 -2.62 -5.00
N VAL A 83 6.31 -2.01 -3.85
CA VAL A 83 6.13 -2.67 -2.56
C VAL A 83 4.90 -2.06 -1.90
N ALA A 84 3.77 -2.74 -1.93
CA ALA A 84 2.46 -2.21 -1.52
C ALA A 84 2.14 -0.87 -2.22
N ASP A 85 1.88 0.21 -1.46
CA ASP A 85 1.64 1.58 -1.95
C ASP A 85 2.92 2.41 -2.11
N ARG A 86 4.09 1.74 -2.25
CA ARG A 86 5.43 2.36 -2.25
C ARG A 86 6.27 1.92 -3.43
N TYR A 87 7.30 2.72 -3.71
CA TYR A 87 8.40 2.34 -4.60
C TYR A 87 9.73 2.33 -3.86
N ALA A 88 10.55 1.34 -4.19
CA ALA A 88 11.93 1.20 -3.72
C ALA A 88 12.89 1.03 -4.88
N LEU A 89 14.19 1.25 -4.68
CA LEU A 89 15.21 0.81 -5.63
C LEU A 89 15.12 -0.71 -5.79
N ALA A 90 15.38 -1.21 -6.99
CA ALA A 90 15.17 -2.63 -7.31
C ALA A 90 16.01 -3.58 -6.44
N ASP A 91 17.21 -3.18 -6.08
CA ASP A 91 18.17 -3.92 -5.26
C ASP A 91 18.04 -3.65 -3.75
N PHE A 92 17.18 -2.72 -3.35
CA PHE A 92 17.00 -2.42 -1.93
C PHE A 92 16.21 -3.51 -1.22
N GLU A 93 16.72 -3.95 -0.07
CA GLU A 93 16.05 -4.89 0.82
C GLU A 93 16.11 -4.40 2.27
N VAL A 94 14.99 -4.52 2.97
CA VAL A 94 14.95 -4.29 4.42
C VAL A 94 15.67 -5.43 5.11
N ARG A 95 16.67 -5.08 5.94
CA ARG A 95 17.44 -6.04 6.74
C ARG A 95 17.12 -5.85 8.21
N LEU A 96 16.54 -6.87 8.81
CA LEU A 96 16.23 -6.93 10.23
C LEU A 96 17.35 -7.66 10.99
N THR A 97 17.66 -7.20 12.20
CA THR A 97 18.52 -7.93 13.13
C THR A 97 17.85 -9.24 13.57
N LYS A 98 18.60 -10.14 14.21
CA LYS A 98 18.04 -11.39 14.77
C LYS A 98 16.92 -11.09 15.78
N LYS A 99 17.11 -10.10 16.65
CA LYS A 99 16.11 -9.65 17.63
C LYS A 99 14.85 -9.12 16.92
N GLN A 100 15.01 -8.24 15.93
CA GLN A 100 13.90 -7.70 15.16
C GLN A 100 13.15 -8.78 14.36
N ASN A 101 13.83 -9.79 13.82
CA ASN A 101 13.17 -10.92 13.16
C ASN A 101 12.31 -11.75 14.15
N ALA A 102 12.76 -11.92 15.39
CA ALA A 102 11.97 -12.59 16.42
C ALA A 102 10.70 -11.77 16.77
N LEU A 103 10.83 -10.43 16.87
CA LEU A 103 9.69 -9.54 17.08
C LEU A 103 8.73 -9.54 15.88
N LYS A 104 9.24 -9.56 14.65
CA LYS A 104 8.45 -9.71 13.43
C LYS A 104 7.58 -10.98 13.49
N THR A 105 8.20 -12.10 13.79
CA THR A 105 7.48 -13.38 13.90
C THR A 105 6.38 -13.32 14.95
N LYS A 106 6.69 -12.77 16.14
CA LYS A 106 5.73 -12.64 17.23
C LYS A 106 4.55 -11.72 16.83
N LEU A 107 4.83 -10.56 16.23
CA LEU A 107 3.80 -9.64 15.74
C LEU A 107 2.88 -10.29 14.71
N LEU A 108 3.45 -10.96 13.71
CA LEU A 108 2.65 -11.64 12.69
C LEU A 108 1.78 -12.76 13.27
N GLN A 109 2.28 -13.50 14.26
CA GLN A 109 1.48 -14.51 14.96
C GLN A 109 0.31 -13.89 15.73
N ILE A 110 0.53 -12.75 16.39
CA ILE A 110 -0.52 -12.02 17.12
C ILE A 110 -1.61 -11.59 16.13
N TYR A 111 -1.24 -10.91 15.03
CA TYR A 111 -2.20 -10.44 14.02
C TYR A 111 -2.91 -11.59 13.31
N HIS A 112 -2.21 -12.68 13.01
CA HIS A 112 -2.80 -13.87 12.42
C HIS A 112 -3.91 -14.46 13.30
N LYS A 113 -3.66 -14.52 14.61
CA LYS A 113 -4.64 -15.04 15.58
C LYS A 113 -5.85 -14.13 15.76
N MET A 114 -5.65 -12.81 15.70
CA MET A 114 -6.74 -11.83 15.85
C MET A 114 -7.67 -11.76 14.62
N GLY A 115 -7.14 -12.03 13.43
CA GLY A 115 -7.93 -11.92 12.19
C GLY A 115 -8.32 -10.48 11.89
N LEU A 116 -9.62 -10.23 11.67
CA LEU A 116 -10.15 -8.87 11.43
C LEU A 116 -10.42 -8.11 12.72
N GLU A 117 -10.74 -8.78 13.80
CA GLU A 117 -11.12 -8.17 15.07
C GLU A 117 -9.90 -7.86 15.96
N VAL A 118 -9.06 -7.00 15.43
CA VAL A 118 -7.77 -6.65 16.04
C VAL A 118 -7.91 -5.70 17.22
N GLU A 119 -7.00 -5.85 18.19
CA GLU A 119 -6.81 -4.89 19.27
C GLU A 119 -6.19 -3.58 18.77
N ASN A 120 -6.33 -2.50 19.54
CA ASN A 120 -5.60 -1.27 19.25
C ASN A 120 -4.09 -1.49 19.41
N LEU A 121 -3.29 -0.70 18.71
CA LEU A 121 -1.82 -0.82 18.76
C LEU A 121 -1.27 -0.73 20.17
N ASP A 122 -1.84 0.14 21.02
CA ASP A 122 -1.39 0.29 22.40
C ASP A 122 -1.61 -1.00 23.19
N ASP A 123 -2.73 -1.70 22.97
CA ASP A 123 -3.04 -2.99 23.62
C ASP A 123 -2.13 -4.11 23.07
N VAL A 124 -1.81 -4.09 21.78
CA VAL A 124 -0.83 -5.03 21.19
C VAL A 124 0.55 -4.83 21.82
N TYR A 125 0.98 -3.57 22.00
CA TYR A 125 2.31 -3.28 22.56
C TYR A 125 2.47 -3.70 24.03
N VAL A 126 1.38 -3.78 24.81
CA VAL A 126 1.41 -4.31 26.19
C VAL A 126 1.88 -5.77 26.25
N GLN A 127 1.76 -6.54 25.16
CA GLN A 127 2.22 -7.93 25.06
C GLN A 127 3.75 -8.08 24.89
N PHE A 128 4.50 -6.95 24.84
CA PHE A 128 5.93 -6.90 24.68
C PHE A 128 6.62 -6.28 25.89
N GLU A 129 7.86 -6.68 26.13
CA GLU A 129 8.65 -6.10 27.21
C GLU A 129 8.99 -4.62 26.92
N ARG A 130 9.13 -3.84 27.98
CA ARG A 130 9.38 -2.38 27.87
C ARG A 130 10.65 -2.05 27.07
N ASN A 131 11.67 -2.88 27.18
CA ASN A 131 12.94 -2.74 26.45
C ASN A 131 12.87 -3.16 24.97
N GLU A 132 11.77 -3.78 24.56
CA GLU A 132 11.50 -4.21 23.17
C GLU A 132 10.62 -3.23 22.41
N LEU A 133 9.93 -2.31 23.10
CA LEU A 133 8.88 -1.47 22.50
C LEU A 133 9.40 -0.61 21.33
N ALA A 134 10.59 -0.04 21.43
CA ALA A 134 11.17 0.76 20.36
C ALA A 134 11.42 -0.08 19.09
N ASP A 135 12.04 -1.24 19.25
CA ASP A 135 12.25 -2.19 18.16
C ASP A 135 10.93 -2.73 17.61
N CYS A 136 9.96 -3.03 18.49
CA CYS A 136 8.65 -3.51 18.09
C CYS A 136 7.90 -2.50 17.20
N LYS A 137 7.91 -1.22 17.55
CA LYS A 137 7.31 -0.14 16.74
C LYS A 137 7.98 -0.02 15.37
N GLN A 138 9.32 -0.07 15.32
CA GLN A 138 10.06 -0.03 14.06
C GLN A 138 9.76 -1.25 13.17
N VAL A 139 9.67 -2.44 13.76
CA VAL A 139 9.33 -3.67 13.04
C VAL A 139 7.89 -3.60 12.52
N LEU A 140 6.93 -3.08 13.31
CA LEU A 140 5.56 -2.89 12.85
C LEU A 140 5.50 -1.93 11.65
N GLU A 141 6.20 -0.81 11.71
CA GLU A 141 6.31 0.12 10.57
C GLU A 141 6.94 -0.56 9.34
N SER A 142 7.94 -1.41 9.54
CA SER A 142 8.53 -2.22 8.46
C SER A 142 7.51 -3.18 7.86
N LEU A 143 6.69 -3.86 8.66
CA LEU A 143 5.64 -4.75 8.19
C LEU A 143 4.55 -4.01 7.39
N VAL A 144 4.17 -2.83 7.83
CA VAL A 144 3.19 -1.97 7.11
C VAL A 144 3.80 -1.46 5.81
N SER A 145 5.00 -0.92 5.83
CA SER A 145 5.67 -0.40 4.64
C SER A 145 6.06 -1.51 3.65
N GLY A 146 6.30 -2.71 4.13
CA GLY A 146 6.56 -3.90 3.32
C GLY A 146 5.28 -4.57 2.79
N GLY A 147 4.11 -4.12 3.23
CA GLY A 147 2.81 -4.63 2.77
C GLY A 147 2.36 -5.92 3.43
N GLU A 148 3.04 -6.43 4.44
CA GLU A 148 2.61 -7.61 5.20
C GLU A 148 1.44 -7.30 6.13
N LEU A 149 1.37 -6.08 6.65
CA LEU A 149 0.24 -5.52 7.39
C LEU A 149 -0.35 -4.30 6.66
N VAL A 150 -1.62 -4.02 6.90
CA VAL A 150 -2.34 -2.85 6.39
C VAL A 150 -2.82 -2.01 7.55
N MET A 151 -2.39 -0.75 7.61
CA MET A 151 -2.83 0.21 8.62
C MET A 151 -4.18 0.81 8.20
N LEU A 152 -5.28 0.33 8.78
CA LEU A 152 -6.63 0.84 8.49
C LEU A 152 -6.86 2.22 9.12
N THR A 153 -6.47 2.35 10.40
CA THR A 153 -6.52 3.59 11.18
C THR A 153 -5.19 3.77 11.91
N PRO A 154 -4.89 4.90 12.55
CA PRO A 154 -3.68 5.06 13.36
C PRO A 154 -3.53 4.03 14.49
N GLN A 155 -4.60 3.34 14.86
CA GLN A 155 -4.63 2.37 15.95
C GLN A 155 -5.00 0.95 15.52
N LEU A 156 -5.46 0.73 14.29
CA LEU A 156 -5.91 -0.58 13.83
C LEU A 156 -5.14 -1.04 12.61
N CYS A 157 -4.51 -2.19 12.73
CA CYS A 157 -3.70 -2.82 11.69
C CYS A 157 -4.18 -4.26 11.49
N ILE A 158 -4.29 -4.71 10.24
CA ILE A 158 -4.68 -6.09 9.90
C ILE A 158 -3.66 -6.75 8.97
N GLU A 159 -3.65 -8.09 8.92
CA GLU A 159 -2.85 -8.82 7.93
C GLU A 159 -3.28 -8.47 6.50
N ARG A 160 -2.29 -8.43 5.58
CA ARG A 160 -2.53 -8.26 4.15
C ARG A 160 -3.53 -9.26 3.61
N ARG A 161 -3.43 -10.52 3.98
CA ARG A 161 -4.34 -11.58 3.55
C ARG A 161 -5.80 -11.28 3.92
N ILE A 162 -6.05 -10.81 5.14
CA ILE A 162 -7.41 -10.43 5.58
C ILE A 162 -7.92 -9.24 4.76
N TYR A 163 -7.07 -8.25 4.52
CA TYR A 163 -7.42 -7.11 3.66
C TYR A 163 -7.77 -7.55 2.24
N GLU A 164 -7.00 -8.45 1.65
CA GLU A 164 -7.25 -8.99 0.30
C GLU A 164 -8.56 -9.78 0.23
N ASP A 165 -8.85 -10.60 1.22
CA ASP A 165 -10.14 -11.33 1.32
C ASP A 165 -11.33 -10.36 1.40
N ILE A 166 -11.20 -9.28 2.18
CA ILE A 166 -12.22 -8.23 2.27
C ILE A 166 -12.36 -7.52 0.92
N TRP A 167 -11.25 -7.23 0.27
CA TRP A 167 -11.24 -6.56 -1.02
C TRP A 167 -11.92 -7.40 -2.11
N GLU A 168 -11.66 -8.70 -2.17
CA GLU A 168 -12.35 -9.60 -3.11
C GLU A 168 -13.87 -9.62 -2.88
N LYS A 169 -14.32 -9.70 -1.63
CA LYS A 169 -15.74 -9.62 -1.28
C LYS A 169 -16.34 -8.27 -1.69
N THR A 170 -15.60 -7.18 -1.48
CA THR A 170 -16.04 -5.82 -1.88
C THR A 170 -16.22 -5.72 -3.38
N LYS A 171 -15.26 -6.21 -4.17
CA LYS A 171 -15.36 -6.24 -5.64
C LYS A 171 -16.54 -7.09 -6.12
N GLN A 172 -16.74 -8.25 -5.51
CA GLN A 172 -17.87 -9.12 -5.85
C GLN A 172 -19.20 -8.44 -5.56
N HIS A 173 -19.33 -7.75 -4.41
CA HIS A 173 -20.54 -6.98 -4.09
C HIS A 173 -20.84 -5.93 -5.17
N PHE A 174 -19.85 -5.11 -5.56
CA PHE A 174 -20.05 -4.09 -6.60
C PHE A 174 -20.21 -4.64 -8.02
N ALA A 175 -19.86 -5.89 -8.27
CA ALA A 175 -20.20 -6.55 -9.55
C ALA A 175 -21.69 -6.84 -9.67
N GLU A 176 -22.39 -6.97 -8.54
CA GLU A 176 -23.82 -7.31 -8.46
C GLU A 176 -24.70 -6.13 -8.04
N HIS A 177 -24.13 -5.18 -7.28
CA HIS A 177 -24.83 -4.04 -6.68
C HIS A 177 -24.10 -2.74 -6.95
N GLY A 178 -24.85 -1.65 -7.16
CA GLY A 178 -24.26 -0.33 -7.48
C GLY A 178 -23.81 0.48 -6.28
N GLU A 179 -24.21 0.08 -5.07
CA GLU A 179 -23.96 0.79 -3.82
C GLU A 179 -23.73 -0.17 -2.66
N LEU A 180 -23.15 0.33 -1.59
CA LEU A 180 -22.82 -0.44 -0.38
C LEU A 180 -23.06 0.41 0.85
N THR A 181 -23.89 -0.09 1.77
CA THR A 181 -24.11 0.51 3.11
C THR A 181 -23.16 -0.09 4.15
N LEU A 182 -22.95 0.63 5.25
CA LEU A 182 -22.17 0.11 6.39
C LEU A 182 -22.81 -1.16 6.98
N ALA A 183 -24.14 -1.25 7.01
CA ALA A 183 -24.85 -2.41 7.55
C ALA A 183 -24.62 -3.66 6.68
N GLU A 184 -24.78 -3.54 5.38
CA GLU A 184 -24.49 -4.62 4.42
C GLU A 184 -23.03 -5.07 4.50
N PHE A 185 -22.10 -4.11 4.55
CA PHE A 185 -20.66 -4.41 4.65
C PHE A 185 -20.32 -5.15 5.95
N ARG A 186 -20.86 -4.69 7.08
CA ARG A 186 -20.72 -5.38 8.38
C ARG A 186 -21.21 -6.82 8.31
N ASP A 187 -22.40 -7.03 7.75
CA ASP A 187 -23.03 -8.35 7.68
C ASP A 187 -22.29 -9.26 6.69
N MET A 188 -21.82 -8.72 5.56
CA MET A 188 -20.97 -9.42 4.57
C MET A 188 -19.65 -9.90 5.18
N LEU A 189 -19.05 -9.11 6.06
CA LEU A 189 -17.81 -9.46 6.74
C LEU A 189 -18.01 -10.32 7.99
N GLY A 190 -19.24 -10.42 8.52
CA GLY A 190 -19.55 -11.13 9.75
C GLY A 190 -18.83 -10.55 10.97
N THR A 191 -18.68 -9.23 11.03
CA THR A 191 -17.92 -8.53 12.08
C THR A 191 -18.74 -7.44 12.77
N SER A 192 -18.12 -6.71 13.70
CA SER A 192 -18.77 -5.59 14.37
C SER A 192 -18.73 -4.31 13.53
N ARG A 193 -19.61 -3.35 13.87
CA ARG A 193 -19.65 -2.02 13.25
C ARG A 193 -18.29 -1.30 13.29
N LYS A 194 -17.52 -1.48 14.38
CA LYS A 194 -16.19 -0.86 14.56
C LYS A 194 -15.25 -1.22 13.42
N TYR A 195 -15.11 -2.50 13.14
CA TYR A 195 -14.15 -2.99 12.13
C TYR A 195 -14.64 -2.76 10.71
N ALA A 196 -15.92 -2.96 10.43
CA ALA A 196 -16.51 -2.64 9.14
C ALA A 196 -16.32 -1.15 8.80
N LEU A 197 -16.58 -0.26 9.76
CA LEU A 197 -16.39 1.18 9.57
C LEU A 197 -14.92 1.53 9.33
N ALA A 198 -13.98 0.93 10.08
CA ALA A 198 -12.53 1.18 9.89
C ALA A 198 -12.06 0.84 8.47
N VAL A 199 -12.53 -0.27 7.89
CA VAL A 199 -12.22 -0.64 6.51
C VAL A 199 -12.85 0.34 5.52
N LEU A 200 -14.12 0.69 5.69
CA LEU A 200 -14.81 1.64 4.79
C LEU A 200 -14.17 3.04 4.83
N GLU A 201 -13.78 3.53 6.00
CA GLU A 201 -13.06 4.81 6.13
C GLU A 201 -11.67 4.76 5.49
N TYR A 202 -10.98 3.62 5.57
CA TYR A 202 -9.74 3.40 4.84
C TYR A 202 -9.97 3.45 3.32
N TYR A 203 -11.02 2.83 2.81
CA TYR A 203 -11.39 2.90 1.40
C TYR A 203 -11.76 4.32 0.96
N ASP A 204 -12.54 5.04 1.76
CA ASP A 204 -12.92 6.43 1.50
C ASP A 204 -11.67 7.34 1.43
N LYS A 205 -10.76 7.22 2.42
CA LYS A 205 -9.51 7.99 2.51
C LYS A 205 -8.59 7.74 1.32
N ASN A 206 -8.51 6.50 0.84
CA ASN A 206 -7.69 6.11 -0.29
C ASN A 206 -8.41 6.25 -1.64
N LYS A 207 -9.61 6.86 -1.67
CA LYS A 207 -10.43 7.08 -2.87
C LYS A 207 -10.81 5.80 -3.61
N ILE A 208 -10.72 4.64 -2.94
CA ILE A 208 -11.18 3.36 -3.45
C ILE A 208 -12.70 3.37 -3.52
N LEU A 209 -13.36 3.88 -2.46
CA LEU A 209 -14.79 4.16 -2.46
C LEU A 209 -15.05 5.65 -2.31
N LYS A 210 -16.23 6.06 -2.71
CA LYS A 210 -16.76 7.42 -2.54
C LYS A 210 -18.04 7.34 -1.72
N LYS A 211 -18.03 8.00 -0.56
CA LYS A 211 -19.19 8.11 0.32
C LYS A 211 -20.19 9.15 -0.23
N ASP A 212 -21.46 8.78 -0.26
CA ASP A 212 -22.59 9.64 -0.58
C ASP A 212 -23.73 9.36 0.41
N GLY A 213 -23.90 10.25 1.40
CA GLY A 213 -24.83 10.03 2.51
C GLY A 213 -24.48 8.76 3.29
N ASP A 214 -25.42 7.80 3.32
CA ASP A 214 -25.28 6.52 4.03
C ASP A 214 -24.72 5.38 3.14
N VAL A 215 -24.59 5.62 1.84
CA VAL A 215 -24.09 4.65 0.87
C VAL A 215 -22.70 5.01 0.36
N ARG A 216 -22.04 4.05 -0.26
CA ARG A 216 -20.77 4.20 -0.95
C ARG A 216 -20.87 3.61 -2.35
N HIS A 217 -20.14 4.24 -3.26
CA HIS A 217 -19.99 3.81 -4.66
C HIS A 217 -18.51 3.60 -4.97
N PRO A 218 -18.18 2.86 -6.06
CA PRO A 218 -16.81 2.78 -6.54
C PRO A 218 -16.20 4.17 -6.75
N GLY A 219 -15.02 4.37 -6.22
CA GLY A 219 -14.25 5.59 -6.36
C GLY A 219 -13.26 5.54 -7.53
N PRO A 220 -12.46 6.59 -7.73
CA PRO A 220 -11.49 6.65 -8.84
C PRO A 220 -10.34 5.66 -8.73
N GLU A 221 -10.11 5.07 -7.57
CA GLU A 221 -9.05 4.07 -7.32
C GLU A 221 -9.63 2.64 -7.12
N PHE A 222 -10.93 2.44 -7.44
CA PHE A 222 -11.61 1.13 -7.33
C PHE A 222 -11.11 0.09 -8.34
#